data_e16f9bd478c2b8e5c963c6a93a8add2c
#
_entry.id   e16f9bd478c2b8e5c963c6a93a8add2c
#
_cell.length_a   1.000
_cell.length_b   1.000
_cell.length_c   1.000
_cell.angle_alpha   90.00
_cell.angle_beta   90.00
_cell.angle_gamma   90.00
#
_symmetry.space_group_name_H-M   'P 1'
#
loop_
_entity.id
_entity.type
_entity.pdbx_description
1 polymer ?
#
loop_
_entity_poly.entity_id
_entity_poly.type
_entity_poly.pdbx_seq_one_letter_code
_entity_poly.pdbx_strand_id
1 'polypeptide(L)'
;MLRIKMAYTLVQETSVQTQLDNPLFDMLAAIHRAGSVAQAAQRLGLSYRHVWGALRKWESQFGSDLVVWNQGKAARLSGFGEKLLFAEQRAKARALPELENLRAGMEREFALAFDPEVHVLSLHASHDLALSRLKQYTEREARLHLNLHFCPSMESIEAMSRGECLLAGFHVSEDRAPGSLTQKAFKKLLKPGKHKLINFLTRRQGMMVAAGNPARIAGLADLKRAGVRFVNRQPGSGTRLEIDQMLAREGIDSGSVIGYDNVETTHLAVAAAVASGGADVGIGIEAAAAQFGLDFIPLGREQYYFACLKEMLDTPAVVRLRELLRQQQWLEAIANMPGYHAQSSGEVAALRKALPWYAFRKPRGSVGAGGPAANDAQAPAVQ
;
A
#
# COMPACT_ATOMS: atom_id res chain seq x y z
N MET A 1 -11.85 -15.87 -31.19
CA MET A 1 -10.86 -15.48 -30.18
C MET A 1 -11.15 -14.05 -29.77
N LEU A 2 -11.46 -13.79 -28.50
CA LEU A 2 -11.69 -12.45 -27.96
C LEU A 2 -10.36 -11.71 -27.84
N ARG A 3 -10.35 -10.40 -28.18
CA ARG A 3 -9.19 -9.52 -28.10
C ARG A 3 -9.52 -8.34 -27.20
N ILE A 4 -8.53 -7.85 -26.44
CA ILE A 4 -8.66 -6.67 -25.58
C ILE A 4 -8.17 -5.47 -26.39
N LYS A 5 -9.00 -4.40 -26.44
CA LYS A 5 -8.62 -3.08 -26.96
C LYS A 5 -8.62 -2.09 -25.80
N MET A 6 -7.53 -1.35 -25.66
CA MET A 6 -7.41 -0.25 -24.70
C MET A 6 -7.46 1.09 -25.45
N ALA A 7 -8.11 2.08 -24.86
CA ALA A 7 -8.15 3.45 -25.33
C ALA A 7 -8.11 4.40 -24.13
N TYR A 8 -7.62 5.62 -24.34
CA TYR A 8 -7.72 6.69 -23.35
C TYR A 8 -8.48 7.88 -23.94
N THR A 9 -9.06 8.69 -23.03
CA THR A 9 -9.82 9.89 -23.40
C THR A 9 -9.30 11.06 -22.60
N LEU A 10 -9.23 12.24 -23.21
CA LEU A 10 -9.02 13.50 -22.49
C LEU A 10 -10.37 14.00 -21.99
N VAL A 11 -10.44 14.32 -20.70
CA VAL A 11 -11.65 14.82 -20.05
C VAL A 11 -11.33 16.09 -19.26
N GLN A 12 -12.28 17.02 -19.21
CA GLN A 12 -12.16 18.27 -18.46
C GLN A 12 -12.89 18.13 -17.12
N GLU A 13 -12.48 17.17 -16.31
CA GLU A 13 -13.06 16.90 -14.99
C GLU A 13 -12.00 17.12 -13.90
N THR A 14 -12.43 17.65 -12.74
CA THR A 14 -11.54 17.96 -11.61
C THR A 14 -11.12 16.76 -10.79
N SER A 15 -11.69 15.56 -11.04
CA SER A 15 -11.37 14.36 -10.27
C SER A 15 -11.59 13.11 -11.12
N VAL A 16 -10.57 12.73 -11.88
CA VAL A 16 -10.60 11.50 -12.70
C VAL A 16 -9.69 10.44 -12.06
N GLN A 17 -10.27 9.30 -11.72
CA GLN A 17 -9.49 8.12 -11.39
C GLN A 17 -9.06 7.40 -12.65
N THR A 18 -7.84 6.86 -12.66
CA THR A 18 -7.45 5.92 -13.71
C THR A 18 -8.30 4.68 -13.59
N GLN A 19 -9.14 4.43 -14.56
CA GLN A 19 -10.06 3.30 -14.61
C GLN A 19 -9.84 2.49 -15.87
N LEU A 20 -9.87 1.19 -15.70
CA LEU A 20 -10.01 0.23 -16.79
C LEU A 20 -11.44 -0.26 -16.76
N ASP A 21 -12.33 0.46 -17.41
CA ASP A 21 -13.75 0.16 -17.37
C ASP A 21 -14.16 -0.81 -18.47
N ASN A 22 -14.97 -1.77 -18.09
CA ASN A 22 -15.63 -2.66 -19.02
C ASN A 22 -17.02 -2.98 -18.48
N PRO A 23 -18.09 -2.60 -19.22
CA PRO A 23 -19.47 -2.76 -18.75
C PRO A 23 -19.84 -4.18 -18.30
N LEU A 24 -19.27 -5.21 -18.93
CA LEU A 24 -19.49 -6.60 -18.48
C LEU A 24 -18.96 -6.82 -17.06
N PHE A 25 -17.71 -6.44 -16.81
CA PHE A 25 -17.09 -6.66 -15.51
C PHE A 25 -17.70 -5.79 -14.41
N ASP A 26 -18.16 -4.59 -14.76
CA ASP A 26 -18.89 -3.73 -13.82
C ASP A 26 -20.23 -4.37 -13.42
N MET A 27 -20.94 -4.97 -14.38
CA MET A 27 -22.15 -5.75 -14.08
C MET A 27 -21.85 -6.97 -13.22
N LEU A 28 -20.80 -7.75 -13.53
CA LEU A 28 -20.41 -8.93 -12.72
C LEU A 28 -20.02 -8.51 -11.29
N ALA A 29 -19.23 -7.44 -11.15
CA ALA A 29 -18.84 -6.92 -9.83
C ALA A 29 -20.05 -6.42 -9.03
N ALA A 30 -20.99 -5.74 -9.66
CA ALA A 30 -22.21 -5.28 -9.02
C ALA A 30 -23.09 -6.45 -8.57
N ILE A 31 -23.25 -7.50 -9.39
CA ILE A 31 -24.01 -8.71 -9.04
C ILE A 31 -23.33 -9.47 -7.89
N HIS A 32 -22.01 -9.63 -7.95
CA HIS A 32 -21.26 -10.29 -6.89
C HIS A 32 -21.46 -9.62 -5.53
N ARG A 33 -21.41 -8.28 -5.50
CA ARG A 33 -21.61 -7.49 -4.26
C ARG A 33 -23.05 -7.44 -3.77
N ALA A 34 -24.01 -7.39 -4.70
CA ALA A 34 -25.43 -7.22 -4.37
C ALA A 34 -26.15 -8.55 -4.16
N GLY A 35 -25.64 -9.65 -4.69
CA GLY A 35 -26.32 -10.95 -4.69
C GLY A 35 -27.64 -10.97 -5.49
N SER A 36 -27.88 -9.93 -6.34
CA SER A 36 -29.10 -9.79 -7.12
C SER A 36 -28.86 -8.95 -8.36
N VAL A 37 -29.35 -9.42 -9.53
CA VAL A 37 -29.27 -8.65 -10.78
C VAL A 37 -30.10 -7.37 -10.72
N ALA A 38 -31.23 -7.38 -10.04
CA ALA A 38 -32.09 -6.19 -9.90
C ALA A 38 -31.38 -5.09 -9.08
N GLN A 39 -30.79 -5.45 -7.95
CA GLN A 39 -30.03 -4.51 -7.13
C GLN A 39 -28.76 -4.04 -7.82
N ALA A 40 -28.07 -4.92 -8.57
CA ALA A 40 -26.92 -4.54 -9.38
C ALA A 40 -27.30 -3.52 -10.46
N ALA A 41 -28.39 -3.75 -11.18
CA ALA A 41 -28.91 -2.81 -12.17
C ALA A 41 -29.21 -1.44 -11.55
N GLN A 42 -29.89 -1.41 -10.40
CA GLN A 42 -30.18 -0.17 -9.67
C GLN A 42 -28.90 0.59 -9.28
N ARG A 43 -27.89 -0.10 -8.76
CA ARG A 43 -26.59 0.51 -8.38
C ARG A 43 -25.83 1.09 -9.57
N LEU A 44 -25.96 0.46 -10.74
CA LEU A 44 -25.35 0.91 -11.98
C LEU A 44 -26.15 1.99 -12.73
N GLY A 45 -27.33 2.35 -12.25
CA GLY A 45 -28.24 3.27 -12.96
C GLY A 45 -28.79 2.68 -14.27
N LEU A 46 -28.82 1.34 -14.37
CA LEU A 46 -29.28 0.60 -15.57
C LEU A 46 -30.64 -0.07 -15.34
N SER A 47 -31.38 -0.31 -16.39
CA SER A 47 -32.59 -1.13 -16.29
C SER A 47 -32.24 -2.62 -16.11
N TYR A 48 -33.04 -3.36 -15.33
CA TYR A 48 -32.90 -4.81 -15.19
C TYR A 48 -32.84 -5.51 -16.57
N ARG A 49 -33.72 -5.10 -17.52
CA ARG A 49 -33.77 -5.67 -18.86
C ARG A 49 -32.46 -5.46 -19.63
N HIS A 50 -31.83 -4.31 -19.46
CA HIS A 50 -30.50 -4.02 -20.06
C HIS A 50 -29.42 -4.96 -19.54
N VAL A 51 -29.28 -5.05 -18.18
CA VAL A 51 -28.28 -5.91 -17.56
C VAL A 51 -28.51 -7.37 -17.95
N TRP A 52 -29.75 -7.84 -17.87
CA TRP A 52 -30.12 -9.21 -18.25
C TRP A 52 -29.78 -9.51 -19.72
N GLY A 53 -30.16 -8.64 -20.63
CA GLY A 53 -29.89 -8.80 -22.08
C GLY A 53 -28.39 -8.79 -22.40
N ALA A 54 -27.62 -7.92 -21.74
CA ALA A 54 -26.16 -7.88 -21.87
C ALA A 54 -25.50 -9.17 -21.37
N LEU A 55 -25.91 -9.69 -20.20
CA LEU A 55 -25.39 -10.96 -19.66
C LEU A 55 -25.68 -12.11 -20.63
N ARG A 56 -26.93 -12.25 -21.13
CA ARG A 56 -27.30 -13.32 -22.07
C ARG A 56 -26.49 -13.26 -23.36
N LYS A 57 -26.23 -12.05 -23.87
CA LYS A 57 -25.39 -11.87 -25.06
C LYS A 57 -23.97 -12.40 -24.81
N TRP A 58 -23.37 -12.08 -23.65
CA TRP A 58 -22.03 -12.55 -23.31
C TRP A 58 -21.99 -14.06 -23.01
N GLU A 59 -22.99 -14.60 -22.31
CA GLU A 59 -23.14 -16.04 -22.07
C GLU A 59 -23.18 -16.83 -23.39
N SER A 60 -23.92 -16.32 -24.35
CA SER A 60 -23.96 -16.92 -25.71
C SER A 60 -22.59 -16.88 -26.41
N GLN A 61 -21.83 -15.79 -26.24
CA GLN A 61 -20.48 -15.68 -26.83
C GLN A 61 -19.44 -16.56 -26.14
N PHE A 62 -19.54 -16.73 -24.83
CA PHE A 62 -18.63 -17.57 -24.05
C PHE A 62 -19.00 -19.06 -24.07
N GLY A 63 -20.23 -19.39 -24.43
CA GLY A 63 -20.76 -20.75 -24.32
C GLY A 63 -20.89 -21.25 -22.88
N SER A 64 -21.01 -20.34 -21.92
CA SER A 64 -21.07 -20.64 -20.49
C SER A 64 -21.88 -19.61 -19.73
N ASP A 65 -22.64 -20.05 -18.74
CA ASP A 65 -23.43 -19.15 -17.90
C ASP A 65 -22.52 -18.29 -17.01
N LEU A 66 -22.81 -17.00 -16.93
CA LEU A 66 -22.16 -16.05 -16.03
C LEU A 66 -22.89 -15.95 -14.71
N VAL A 67 -24.19 -16.21 -14.69
CA VAL A 67 -25.08 -16.08 -13.54
C VAL A 67 -25.92 -17.33 -13.37
N VAL A 68 -25.99 -17.83 -12.14
CA VAL A 68 -26.87 -18.95 -11.76
C VAL A 68 -28.16 -18.38 -11.20
N TRP A 69 -29.27 -18.81 -11.78
CA TRP A 69 -30.64 -18.42 -11.39
C TRP A 69 -31.26 -19.52 -10.54
N ASN A 70 -31.37 -19.32 -9.25
CA ASN A 70 -32.11 -20.25 -8.39
C ASN A 70 -33.55 -19.76 -8.23
N GLN A 71 -34.52 -20.62 -8.51
CA GLN A 71 -35.94 -20.32 -8.30
C GLN A 71 -36.17 -19.86 -6.84
N GLY A 72 -36.69 -18.65 -6.65
CA GLY A 72 -36.98 -18.07 -5.34
C GLY A 72 -35.76 -17.59 -4.54
N LYS A 73 -34.54 -17.61 -5.08
CA LYS A 73 -33.33 -17.11 -4.43
C LYS A 73 -32.65 -16.03 -5.25
N ALA A 74 -31.85 -15.20 -4.58
CA ALA A 74 -31.03 -14.18 -5.25
C ALA A 74 -30.09 -14.78 -6.30
N ALA A 75 -29.98 -14.12 -7.45
CA ALA A 75 -29.07 -14.50 -8.52
C ALA A 75 -27.61 -14.33 -8.06
N ARG A 76 -26.77 -15.33 -8.31
CA ARG A 76 -25.34 -15.32 -7.99
C ARG A 76 -24.51 -15.52 -9.25
N LEU A 77 -23.27 -15.08 -9.23
CA LEU A 77 -22.33 -15.46 -10.27
C LEU A 77 -22.17 -16.99 -10.31
N SER A 78 -22.02 -17.54 -11.52
CA SER A 78 -21.58 -18.91 -11.70
C SER A 78 -20.09 -19.03 -11.33
N GLY A 79 -19.58 -20.26 -11.14
CA GLY A 79 -18.15 -20.45 -10.95
C GLY A 79 -17.30 -19.95 -12.11
N PHE A 80 -17.84 -19.91 -13.35
CA PHE A 80 -17.19 -19.29 -14.51
C PHE A 80 -17.22 -17.77 -14.40
N GLY A 81 -18.38 -17.18 -14.05
CA GLY A 81 -18.53 -15.74 -13.86
C GLY A 81 -17.61 -15.18 -12.76
N GLU A 82 -17.49 -15.88 -11.65
CA GLU A 82 -16.54 -15.51 -10.57
C GLU A 82 -15.09 -15.56 -11.03
N LYS A 83 -14.68 -16.65 -11.68
CA LYS A 83 -13.31 -16.78 -12.22
C LYS A 83 -12.98 -15.65 -13.19
N LEU A 84 -13.92 -15.30 -14.06
CA LEU A 84 -13.74 -14.24 -15.05
C LEU A 84 -13.63 -12.86 -14.38
N LEU A 85 -14.51 -12.56 -13.42
CA LEU A 85 -14.46 -11.33 -12.64
C LEU A 85 -13.12 -11.17 -11.90
N PHE A 86 -12.71 -12.19 -11.17
CA PHE A 86 -11.48 -12.10 -10.38
C PHE A 86 -10.22 -12.06 -11.25
N ALA A 87 -10.21 -12.75 -12.40
CA ALA A 87 -9.11 -12.66 -13.37
C ALA A 87 -8.95 -11.22 -13.88
N GLU A 88 -10.05 -10.55 -14.22
CA GLU A 88 -10.05 -9.15 -14.63
C GLU A 88 -9.60 -8.22 -13.50
N GLN A 89 -10.14 -8.37 -12.30
CA GLN A 89 -9.75 -7.56 -11.14
C GLN A 89 -8.26 -7.69 -10.82
N ARG A 90 -7.70 -8.91 -10.92
CA ARG A 90 -6.26 -9.15 -10.76
C ARG A 90 -5.45 -8.46 -11.84
N ALA A 91 -5.88 -8.54 -13.10
CA ALA A 91 -5.23 -7.84 -14.22
C ALA A 91 -5.26 -6.32 -14.03
N LYS A 92 -6.41 -5.76 -13.64
CA LYS A 92 -6.55 -4.33 -13.27
C LYS A 92 -5.58 -3.94 -12.17
N ALA A 93 -5.58 -4.68 -11.05
CA ALA A 93 -4.74 -4.37 -9.89
C ALA A 93 -3.23 -4.40 -10.22
N ARG A 94 -2.82 -5.21 -11.21
CA ARG A 94 -1.43 -5.24 -11.70
C ARG A 94 -1.10 -4.08 -12.62
N ALA A 95 -2.03 -3.74 -13.53
CA ALA A 95 -1.81 -2.71 -14.54
C ALA A 95 -1.94 -1.28 -13.99
N LEU A 96 -2.74 -1.10 -12.93
CA LEU A 96 -3.10 0.22 -12.41
C LEU A 96 -1.90 1.11 -12.06
N PRO A 97 -0.84 0.65 -11.38
CA PRO A 97 0.30 1.51 -11.07
C PRO A 97 1.00 2.06 -12.32
N GLU A 98 1.15 1.25 -13.36
CA GLU A 98 1.80 1.66 -14.62
C GLU A 98 0.95 2.67 -15.39
N LEU A 99 -0.35 2.46 -15.41
CA LEU A 99 -1.29 3.41 -16.03
C LEU A 99 -1.34 4.74 -15.27
N GLU A 100 -1.29 4.69 -13.94
CA GLU A 100 -1.19 5.88 -13.10
C GLU A 100 0.13 6.63 -13.35
N ASN A 101 1.25 5.93 -13.48
CA ASN A 101 2.54 6.53 -13.80
C ASN A 101 2.51 7.23 -15.16
N LEU A 102 1.96 6.57 -16.19
CA LEU A 102 1.81 7.16 -17.52
C LEU A 102 0.93 8.42 -17.46
N ARG A 103 -0.23 8.33 -16.79
CA ARG A 103 -1.14 9.47 -16.62
C ARG A 103 -0.48 10.63 -15.90
N ALA A 104 0.22 10.36 -14.79
CA ALA A 104 0.89 11.38 -13.99
C ALA A 104 1.93 12.15 -14.80
N GLY A 105 2.69 11.46 -15.66
CA GLY A 105 3.64 12.09 -16.57
C GLY A 105 2.98 13.07 -17.54
N MET A 106 1.87 12.65 -18.19
CA MET A 106 1.12 13.51 -19.11
C MET A 106 0.47 14.70 -18.40
N GLU A 107 -0.20 14.46 -17.26
CA GLU A 107 -0.86 15.51 -16.47
C GLU A 107 0.13 16.56 -15.95
N ARG A 108 1.35 16.15 -15.60
CA ARG A 108 2.42 17.07 -15.21
C ARG A 108 2.76 18.05 -16.34
N GLU A 109 2.95 17.56 -17.55
CA GLU A 109 3.26 18.41 -18.72
C GLU A 109 2.10 19.36 -19.04
N PHE A 110 0.86 18.90 -18.90
CA PHE A 110 -0.31 19.75 -19.07
C PHE A 110 -0.40 20.82 -17.97
N ALA A 111 -0.18 20.45 -16.70
CA ALA A 111 -0.21 21.41 -15.59
C ALA A 111 0.80 22.55 -15.81
N LEU A 112 2.04 22.23 -16.23
CA LEU A 112 3.08 23.22 -16.52
C LEU A 112 2.76 24.07 -17.75
N ALA A 113 2.08 23.49 -18.75
CA ALA A 113 1.71 24.23 -19.95
C ALA A 113 0.57 25.22 -19.72
N PHE A 114 -0.39 24.88 -18.83
CA PHE A 114 -1.56 25.74 -18.53
C PHE A 114 -1.33 26.74 -17.42
N ASP A 115 -0.48 26.44 -16.43
CA ASP A 115 -0.14 27.35 -15.34
C ASP A 115 1.38 27.28 -15.05
N PRO A 116 2.18 28.19 -15.61
CA PRO A 116 3.62 28.26 -15.34
C PRO A 116 3.99 28.47 -13.87
N GLU A 117 3.06 28.98 -13.05
CA GLU A 117 3.24 29.20 -11.61
C GLU A 117 2.81 28.00 -10.75
N VAL A 118 2.42 26.89 -11.37
CA VAL A 118 2.01 25.69 -10.64
C VAL A 118 3.18 25.09 -9.84
N HIS A 119 2.91 24.77 -8.60
CA HIS A 119 3.86 24.06 -7.74
C HIS A 119 3.73 22.56 -7.97
N VAL A 120 4.72 21.96 -8.65
CA VAL A 120 4.75 20.51 -8.87
C VAL A 120 5.36 19.83 -7.65
N LEU A 121 4.58 18.98 -7.00
CA LEU A 121 4.99 18.08 -5.92
C LEU A 121 5.27 16.71 -6.48
N SER A 122 6.51 16.39 -6.77
CA SER A 122 6.91 15.05 -7.22
C SER A 122 7.06 14.11 -6.04
N LEU A 123 6.27 13.03 -6.05
CA LEU A 123 6.25 11.98 -5.01
C LEU A 123 6.44 10.62 -5.65
N HIS A 124 7.53 9.92 -5.33
CA HIS A 124 7.71 8.51 -5.67
C HIS A 124 7.33 7.64 -4.47
N ALA A 125 6.54 6.60 -4.65
CA ALA A 125 6.03 5.80 -3.54
C ALA A 125 5.53 4.42 -3.97
N SER A 126 5.50 3.46 -3.05
CA SER A 126 4.80 2.20 -3.29
C SER A 126 3.29 2.44 -3.37
N HIS A 127 2.63 1.71 -4.28
CA HIS A 127 1.17 1.83 -4.46
C HIS A 127 0.42 1.62 -3.13
N ASP A 128 -0.43 2.60 -2.80
CA ASP A 128 -1.25 2.61 -1.59
C ASP A 128 -2.60 3.31 -1.86
N LEU A 129 -3.68 2.79 -1.27
CA LEU A 129 -5.02 3.34 -1.47
C LEU A 129 -5.17 4.78 -0.94
N ALA A 130 -4.43 5.13 0.12
CA ALA A 130 -4.44 6.48 0.67
C ALA A 130 -3.73 7.48 -0.25
N LEU A 131 -2.77 7.06 -1.08
CA LEU A 131 -2.13 7.93 -2.08
C LEU A 131 -3.11 8.35 -3.19
N SER A 132 -3.98 7.45 -3.62
CA SER A 132 -5.05 7.79 -4.57
C SER A 132 -6.02 8.81 -3.97
N ARG A 133 -6.32 8.69 -2.65
CA ARG A 133 -7.07 9.71 -1.93
C ARG A 133 -6.32 11.04 -1.85
N LEU A 134 -5.02 10.99 -1.53
CA LEU A 134 -4.20 12.21 -1.46
C LEU A 134 -4.22 12.96 -2.78
N LYS A 135 -4.10 12.27 -3.92
CA LYS A 135 -4.19 12.89 -5.25
C LYS A 135 -5.50 13.66 -5.43
N GLN A 136 -6.64 13.07 -5.06
CA GLN A 136 -7.95 13.73 -5.13
C GLN A 136 -8.03 15.00 -4.25
N TYR A 137 -7.34 15.02 -3.12
CA TYR A 137 -7.31 16.18 -2.25
C TYR A 137 -6.39 17.28 -2.80
N THR A 138 -5.24 16.92 -3.36
CA THR A 138 -4.32 17.90 -3.96
C THR A 138 -4.90 18.57 -5.21
N GLU A 139 -5.76 17.88 -5.97
CA GLU A 139 -6.47 18.44 -7.13
C GLU A 139 -7.43 19.61 -6.77
N ARG A 140 -7.81 19.73 -5.49
CA ARG A 140 -8.63 20.84 -4.97
C ARG A 140 -7.82 22.04 -4.52
N GLU A 141 -6.51 21.88 -4.38
CA GLU A 141 -5.60 22.91 -3.94
C GLU A 141 -5.13 23.75 -5.14
N ALA A 142 -5.41 25.04 -5.08
CA ALA A 142 -4.97 25.96 -6.13
C ALA A 142 -3.44 25.94 -6.29
N ARG A 143 -2.96 25.82 -7.52
CA ARG A 143 -1.54 25.82 -7.90
C ARG A 143 -0.70 24.71 -7.27
N LEU A 144 -1.32 23.59 -6.84
CA LEU A 144 -0.60 22.40 -6.39
C LEU A 144 -0.90 21.23 -7.31
N HIS A 145 0.09 20.72 -8.02
CA HIS A 145 -0.02 19.53 -8.83
C HIS A 145 0.79 18.37 -8.22
N LEU A 146 0.11 17.28 -7.81
CA LEU A 146 0.77 16.08 -7.31
C LEU A 146 1.15 15.17 -8.48
N ASN A 147 2.45 15.17 -8.81
CA ASN A 147 3.02 14.20 -9.73
C ASN A 147 3.42 12.94 -8.96
N LEU A 148 2.51 11.96 -8.91
CA LEU A 148 2.68 10.72 -8.16
C LEU A 148 3.18 9.60 -9.08
N HIS A 149 4.36 9.05 -8.76
CA HIS A 149 4.96 7.92 -9.47
C HIS A 149 5.04 6.70 -8.54
N PHE A 150 4.48 5.58 -8.98
CA PHE A 150 4.49 4.35 -8.21
C PHE A 150 5.72 3.50 -8.51
N CYS A 151 6.50 3.22 -7.48
CA CYS A 151 7.68 2.36 -7.52
C CYS A 151 7.91 1.71 -6.14
N PRO A 152 8.75 0.67 -6.01
CA PRO A 152 9.10 0.07 -4.71
C PRO A 152 9.72 1.08 -3.74
N SER A 153 9.52 0.87 -2.42
CA SER A 153 9.96 1.82 -1.38
C SER A 153 11.48 2.10 -1.39
N MET A 154 12.31 1.12 -1.73
CA MET A 154 13.75 1.35 -1.83
C MET A 154 14.07 2.25 -3.01
N GLU A 155 13.49 1.97 -4.16
CA GLU A 155 13.66 2.75 -5.39
C GLU A 155 13.18 4.20 -5.19
N SER A 156 12.06 4.42 -4.48
CA SER A 156 11.57 5.77 -4.18
C SER A 156 12.56 6.60 -3.40
N ILE A 157 13.24 6.02 -2.39
CA ILE A 157 14.26 6.72 -1.59
C ILE A 157 15.53 6.97 -2.41
N GLU A 158 15.89 6.05 -3.29
CA GLU A 158 17.01 6.23 -4.21
C GLU A 158 16.73 7.33 -5.21
N ALA A 159 15.54 7.36 -5.82
CA ALA A 159 15.09 8.41 -6.72
C ALA A 159 15.15 9.80 -6.06
N MET A 160 14.65 9.92 -4.82
CA MET A 160 14.77 11.16 -4.03
C MET A 160 16.23 11.54 -3.80
N SER A 161 17.09 10.57 -3.52
CA SER A 161 18.52 10.82 -3.29
C SER A 161 19.25 11.29 -4.55
N ARG A 162 18.76 10.92 -5.75
CA ARG A 162 19.23 11.40 -7.06
C ARG A 162 18.59 12.73 -7.50
N GLY A 163 17.60 13.23 -6.73
CA GLY A 163 16.89 14.47 -7.07
C GLY A 163 15.78 14.30 -8.11
N GLU A 164 15.34 13.08 -8.40
CA GLU A 164 14.27 12.77 -9.36
C GLU A 164 12.88 13.06 -8.80
N CYS A 165 12.75 13.14 -7.47
CA CYS A 165 11.52 13.55 -6.80
C CYS A 165 11.80 14.34 -5.53
N LEU A 166 10.83 15.13 -5.09
CA LEU A 166 10.90 15.91 -3.84
C LEU A 166 10.68 15.02 -2.62
N LEU A 167 9.75 14.07 -2.74
CA LEU A 167 9.33 13.20 -1.65
C LEU A 167 9.44 11.72 -2.06
N ALA A 168 9.89 10.90 -1.11
CA ALA A 168 9.91 9.45 -1.24
C ALA A 168 9.01 8.80 -0.20
N GLY A 169 7.98 8.08 -0.64
CA GLY A 169 7.09 7.33 0.25
C GLY A 169 7.63 5.95 0.60
N PHE A 170 7.68 5.63 1.89
CA PHE A 170 8.11 4.30 2.34
C PHE A 170 7.44 3.90 3.65
N HIS A 171 7.37 2.58 3.87
CA HIS A 171 6.72 1.99 5.03
C HIS A 171 7.75 1.36 5.95
N VAL A 172 7.50 1.45 7.24
CA VAL A 172 8.29 0.81 8.30
C VAL A 172 7.32 0.17 9.28
N SER A 173 7.55 -1.10 9.60
CA SER A 173 6.83 -1.76 10.68
C SER A 173 7.00 -1.00 12.00
N GLU A 174 5.99 -1.02 12.86
CA GLU A 174 6.10 -0.50 14.22
C GLU A 174 7.14 -1.30 15.04
N ASP A 175 7.32 -2.58 14.72
CA ASP A 175 8.41 -3.39 15.26
C ASP A 175 9.75 -3.07 14.59
N ARG A 176 10.42 -2.05 15.13
CA ARG A 176 11.66 -1.47 14.61
C ARG A 176 12.89 -2.08 15.26
N ALA A 177 12.95 -3.41 15.39
CA ALA A 177 14.05 -4.09 16.06
C ALA A 177 15.42 -3.74 15.45
N PRO A 178 16.44 -3.48 16.28
CA PRO A 178 17.81 -3.33 15.81
C PRO A 178 18.29 -4.60 15.08
N GLY A 179 19.00 -4.43 13.98
CA GLY A 179 19.50 -5.55 13.16
C GLY A 179 18.50 -6.08 12.12
N SER A 180 17.27 -5.52 12.08
CA SER A 180 16.23 -5.93 11.13
C SER A 180 16.66 -5.76 9.66
N LEU A 181 16.02 -6.54 8.76
CA LEU A 181 16.21 -6.39 7.31
C LEU A 181 15.82 -4.99 6.85
N THR A 182 14.72 -4.46 7.38
CA THR A 182 14.24 -3.10 7.12
C THR A 182 15.29 -2.05 7.50
N GLN A 183 15.93 -2.20 8.68
CA GLN A 183 17.04 -1.33 9.07
C GLN A 183 18.20 -1.41 8.09
N LYS A 184 18.62 -2.62 7.72
CA LYS A 184 19.75 -2.83 6.80
C LYS A 184 19.49 -2.18 5.45
N ALA A 185 18.27 -2.29 4.93
CA ALA A 185 17.84 -1.70 3.68
C ALA A 185 17.85 -0.15 3.73
N PHE A 186 17.10 0.43 4.65
CA PHE A 186 16.88 1.90 4.64
C PHE A 186 18.04 2.71 5.27
N LYS A 187 18.80 2.14 6.21
CA LYS A 187 19.89 2.87 6.88
C LYS A 187 20.99 3.33 5.95
N LYS A 188 21.20 2.62 4.83
CA LYS A 188 22.17 2.99 3.81
C LYS A 188 21.70 4.19 2.99
N LEU A 189 20.40 4.31 2.77
CA LEU A 189 19.78 5.31 1.91
C LEU A 189 19.46 6.61 2.65
N LEU A 190 18.92 6.52 3.86
CA LEU A 190 18.52 7.67 4.68
C LEU A 190 19.69 8.14 5.57
N LYS A 191 19.97 9.44 5.58
CA LYS A 191 21.10 10.05 6.33
C LYS A 191 20.57 11.07 7.35
N PRO A 192 20.87 10.87 8.67
CA PRO A 192 20.56 11.88 9.69
C PRO A 192 21.23 13.21 9.38
N GLY A 193 20.51 14.30 9.58
CA GLY A 193 20.96 15.66 9.27
C GLY A 193 20.64 16.11 7.85
N LYS A 194 20.67 15.22 6.85
CA LYS A 194 20.35 15.50 5.46
C LYS A 194 18.84 15.29 5.16
N HIS A 195 18.26 14.22 5.68
CA HIS A 195 16.87 13.87 5.42
C HIS A 195 15.97 14.14 6.61
N LYS A 196 14.71 14.46 6.31
CA LYS A 196 13.60 14.57 7.27
C LYS A 196 12.47 13.65 6.85
N LEU A 197 11.60 13.34 7.79
CA LEU A 197 10.39 12.54 7.54
C LEU A 197 9.16 13.41 7.80
N ILE A 198 8.17 13.28 6.95
CA ILE A 198 6.83 13.80 7.15
C ILE A 198 5.96 12.59 7.46
N ASN A 199 5.27 12.60 8.59
CA ASN A 199 4.31 11.56 8.94
C ASN A 199 3.15 11.61 7.94
N PHE A 200 2.84 10.48 7.32
CA PHE A 200 1.69 10.37 6.44
C PHE A 200 0.53 9.72 7.18
N LEU A 201 0.66 8.43 7.52
CA LEU A 201 -0.36 7.67 8.22
C LEU A 201 0.21 6.37 8.81
N THR A 202 -0.61 5.67 9.61
CA THR A 202 -0.38 4.28 9.96
C THR A 202 -1.44 3.41 9.30
N ARG A 203 -1.11 2.12 9.06
CA ARG A 203 -2.04 1.15 8.50
C ARG A 203 -1.83 -0.23 9.12
N ARG A 204 -2.89 -1.02 9.20
CA ARG A 204 -2.81 -2.41 9.64
C ARG A 204 -2.36 -3.32 8.50
N GLN A 205 -1.39 -4.19 8.82
CA GLN A 205 -0.91 -5.25 7.94
C GLN A 205 -1.29 -6.61 8.52
N GLY A 206 -1.62 -7.57 7.67
CA GLY A 206 -2.04 -8.89 8.11
C GLY A 206 -2.15 -9.89 6.96
N MET A 207 -2.58 -11.09 7.31
CA MET A 207 -2.88 -12.15 6.36
C MET A 207 -4.30 -11.97 5.83
N MET A 208 -4.45 -12.02 4.53
CA MET A 208 -5.72 -11.99 3.81
C MET A 208 -6.05 -13.41 3.37
N VAL A 209 -7.21 -13.90 3.76
CA VAL A 209 -7.69 -15.26 3.46
C VAL A 209 -9.10 -15.19 2.88
N ALA A 210 -9.51 -16.21 2.15
CA ALA A 210 -10.87 -16.28 1.61
C ALA A 210 -11.92 -16.19 2.73
N ALA A 211 -13.09 -15.62 2.43
CA ALA A 211 -14.18 -15.45 3.38
C ALA A 211 -14.56 -16.78 4.06
N GLY A 212 -14.72 -16.76 5.36
CA GLY A 212 -14.93 -17.95 6.20
C GLY A 212 -13.67 -18.78 6.44
N ASN A 213 -12.51 -18.33 5.97
CA ASN A 213 -11.20 -18.96 6.21
C ASN A 213 -11.19 -20.49 6.01
N PRO A 214 -11.54 -21.01 4.82
CA PRO A 214 -11.68 -22.44 4.59
C PRO A 214 -10.38 -23.21 4.82
N ALA A 215 -9.21 -22.56 4.60
CA ALA A 215 -7.90 -23.13 4.87
C ALA A 215 -7.50 -23.12 6.36
N ARG A 216 -8.33 -22.55 7.25
CA ARG A 216 -8.10 -22.45 8.69
C ARG A 216 -6.72 -21.89 9.03
N ILE A 217 -6.37 -20.78 8.40
CA ILE A 217 -5.13 -20.05 8.67
C ILE A 217 -5.30 -19.27 9.96
N ALA A 218 -4.41 -19.43 10.92
CA ALA A 218 -4.40 -18.70 12.19
C ALA A 218 -3.17 -17.79 12.35
N GLY A 219 -2.07 -18.09 11.62
CA GLY A 219 -0.84 -17.33 11.71
C GLY A 219 0.21 -17.79 10.70
N LEU A 220 1.41 -17.20 10.80
CA LEU A 220 2.53 -17.46 9.88
C LEU A 220 2.98 -18.92 9.87
N ALA A 221 2.88 -19.63 11.01
CA ALA A 221 3.24 -21.03 11.11
C ALA A 221 2.45 -21.92 10.13
N ASP A 222 1.23 -21.51 9.77
CA ASP A 222 0.37 -22.25 8.85
C ASP A 222 0.87 -22.22 7.40
N LEU A 223 1.76 -21.29 7.06
CA LEU A 223 2.37 -21.24 5.73
C LEU A 223 3.23 -22.47 5.39
N LYS A 224 3.68 -23.22 6.42
CA LYS A 224 4.43 -24.47 6.24
C LYS A 224 3.53 -25.68 6.00
N ARG A 225 2.22 -25.58 6.17
CA ARG A 225 1.31 -26.71 5.99
C ARG A 225 1.25 -27.13 4.53
N ALA A 226 1.33 -28.44 4.31
CA ALA A 226 1.17 -29.02 2.98
C ALA A 226 -0.18 -28.58 2.35
N GLY A 227 -0.14 -28.09 1.12
CA GLY A 227 -1.31 -27.65 0.37
C GLY A 227 -1.73 -26.20 0.60
N VAL A 228 -1.18 -25.49 1.58
CA VAL A 228 -1.43 -24.04 1.74
C VAL A 228 -0.61 -23.28 0.71
N ARG A 229 -1.30 -22.57 -0.19
CA ARG A 229 -0.68 -21.77 -1.27
C ARG A 229 -0.61 -20.32 -0.86
N PHE A 230 0.60 -19.78 -0.84
CA PHE A 230 0.88 -18.39 -0.52
C PHE A 230 1.05 -17.54 -1.78
N VAL A 231 0.67 -16.28 -1.72
CA VAL A 231 1.03 -15.25 -2.70
C VAL A 231 1.76 -14.13 -2.00
N ASN A 232 2.92 -13.79 -2.53
CA ASN A 232 3.88 -12.86 -1.94
C ASN A 232 3.83 -11.49 -2.62
N ARG A 233 4.54 -10.52 -2.05
CA ARG A 233 4.81 -9.22 -2.66
C ARG A 233 6.12 -9.25 -3.43
N GLN A 234 6.22 -8.41 -4.46
CA GLN A 234 7.44 -8.27 -5.27
C GLN A 234 8.66 -7.89 -4.41
N PRO A 235 9.86 -8.36 -4.78
CA PRO A 235 11.11 -7.93 -4.15
C PRO A 235 11.28 -6.41 -4.16
N GLY A 236 11.93 -5.84 -3.15
CA GLY A 236 12.16 -4.40 -3.02
C GLY A 236 10.97 -3.62 -2.43
N SER A 237 9.79 -4.20 -2.30
CA SER A 237 8.68 -3.59 -1.55
C SER A 237 8.92 -3.67 -0.04
N GLY A 238 8.48 -2.63 0.71
CA GLY A 238 8.58 -2.63 2.18
C GLY A 238 7.86 -3.82 2.81
N THR A 239 6.69 -4.19 2.29
CA THR A 239 5.93 -5.36 2.75
C THR A 239 6.69 -6.67 2.53
N ARG A 240 7.43 -6.83 1.42
CA ARG A 240 8.25 -8.03 1.20
C ARG A 240 9.38 -8.14 2.23
N LEU A 241 10.06 -7.04 2.52
CA LEU A 241 11.08 -7.01 3.56
C LEU A 241 10.51 -7.41 4.94
N GLU A 242 9.30 -6.96 5.23
CA GLU A 242 8.61 -7.31 6.47
C GLU A 242 8.21 -8.78 6.52
N ILE A 243 7.67 -9.32 5.42
CA ILE A 243 7.34 -10.75 5.30
C ILE A 243 8.60 -11.60 5.56
N ASP A 244 9.69 -11.30 4.86
CA ASP A 244 10.94 -12.05 4.99
C ASP A 244 11.49 -11.97 6.43
N GLN A 245 11.33 -10.82 7.09
CA GLN A 245 11.71 -10.63 8.49
C GLN A 245 10.82 -11.43 9.45
N MET A 246 9.50 -11.43 9.23
CA MET A 246 8.55 -12.21 10.05
C MET A 246 8.82 -13.73 9.90
N LEU A 247 9.02 -14.23 8.69
CA LEU A 247 9.37 -15.64 8.45
C LEU A 247 10.67 -16.02 9.16
N ALA A 248 11.70 -15.17 9.06
CA ALA A 248 12.98 -15.41 9.72
C ALA A 248 12.87 -15.45 11.26
N ARG A 249 12.01 -14.61 11.87
CA ARG A 249 11.75 -14.62 13.32
C ARG A 249 11.06 -15.89 13.80
N GLU A 250 10.12 -16.39 13.01
CA GLU A 250 9.39 -17.64 13.26
C GLU A 250 10.20 -18.89 12.90
N GLY A 251 11.44 -18.72 12.40
CA GLY A 251 12.25 -19.85 11.92
C GLY A 251 11.63 -20.57 10.75
N ILE A 252 10.87 -19.87 9.90
CA ILE A 252 10.24 -20.43 8.71
C ILE A 252 11.19 -20.23 7.52
N ASP A 253 11.67 -21.34 6.97
CA ASP A 253 12.41 -21.29 5.72
C ASP A 253 11.48 -20.95 4.55
N SER A 254 11.84 -19.92 3.81
CA SER A 254 11.06 -19.46 2.65
C SER A 254 10.89 -20.55 1.58
N GLY A 255 11.87 -21.45 1.42
CA GLY A 255 11.80 -22.59 0.51
C GLY A 255 10.72 -23.62 0.91
N SER A 256 10.27 -23.61 2.17
CA SER A 256 9.18 -24.46 2.65
C SER A 256 7.78 -23.90 2.39
N VAL A 257 7.67 -22.64 1.97
CA VAL A 257 6.40 -21.96 1.73
C VAL A 257 5.98 -22.11 0.28
N ILE A 258 4.93 -22.88 0.04
CA ILE A 258 4.39 -23.11 -1.31
C ILE A 258 3.87 -21.78 -1.88
N GLY A 259 4.46 -21.33 -2.99
CA GLY A 259 4.08 -20.07 -3.64
C GLY A 259 4.81 -18.83 -3.13
N TYR A 260 5.91 -19.00 -2.36
CA TYR A 260 6.74 -17.88 -1.94
C TYR A 260 7.25 -17.02 -3.12
N ASP A 261 7.54 -17.64 -4.25
CA ASP A 261 7.97 -16.97 -5.48
C ASP A 261 6.80 -16.53 -6.38
N ASN A 262 5.56 -16.85 -6.00
CA ASN A 262 4.37 -16.33 -6.67
C ASN A 262 4.12 -14.89 -6.18
N VAL A 263 4.52 -13.91 -6.97
CA VAL A 263 4.58 -12.50 -6.53
C VAL A 263 3.53 -11.62 -7.21
N GLU A 264 3.07 -10.62 -6.46
CA GLU A 264 2.19 -9.55 -6.91
C GLU A 264 2.77 -8.17 -6.60
N THR A 265 2.48 -7.21 -7.48
CA THR A 265 3.03 -5.85 -7.41
C THR A 265 2.30 -4.94 -6.42
N THR A 266 1.02 -5.20 -6.14
CA THR A 266 0.18 -4.37 -5.26
C THR A 266 -0.53 -5.20 -4.20
N HIS A 267 -1.00 -4.56 -3.12
CA HIS A 267 -1.85 -5.23 -2.13
C HIS A 267 -3.19 -5.68 -2.71
N LEU A 268 -3.73 -4.92 -3.67
CA LEU A 268 -4.97 -5.28 -4.36
C LEU A 268 -4.79 -6.51 -5.24
N ALA A 269 -3.64 -6.65 -5.91
CA ALA A 269 -3.34 -7.83 -6.71
C ALA A 269 -3.16 -9.09 -5.85
N VAL A 270 -2.54 -8.96 -4.65
CA VAL A 270 -2.49 -10.04 -3.65
C VAL A 270 -3.90 -10.43 -3.21
N ALA A 271 -4.74 -9.45 -2.85
CA ALA A 271 -6.13 -9.70 -2.44
C ALA A 271 -6.94 -10.38 -3.56
N ALA A 272 -6.79 -9.90 -4.81
CA ALA A 272 -7.44 -10.50 -5.97
C ALA A 272 -6.99 -11.96 -6.22
N ALA A 273 -5.70 -12.26 -6.03
CA ALA A 273 -5.17 -13.61 -6.15
C ALA A 273 -5.79 -14.57 -5.13
N VAL A 274 -5.98 -14.11 -3.88
CA VAL A 274 -6.67 -14.89 -2.84
C VAL A 274 -8.15 -15.02 -3.15
N ALA A 275 -8.84 -13.93 -3.49
CA ALA A 275 -10.26 -13.95 -3.81
C ALA A 275 -10.60 -14.87 -5.00
N SER A 276 -9.71 -14.95 -5.98
CA SER A 276 -9.87 -15.85 -7.14
C SER A 276 -9.57 -17.33 -6.86
N GLY A 277 -9.12 -17.66 -5.64
CA GLY A 277 -8.63 -19.01 -5.34
C GLY A 277 -7.28 -19.36 -5.98
N GLY A 278 -6.55 -18.37 -6.50
CA GLY A 278 -5.19 -18.55 -7.01
C GLY A 278 -4.16 -18.78 -5.91
N ALA A 279 -4.48 -18.35 -4.68
CA ALA A 279 -3.77 -18.62 -3.45
C ALA A 279 -4.77 -18.77 -2.29
N ASP A 280 -4.35 -19.40 -1.20
CA ASP A 280 -5.17 -19.59 0.00
C ASP A 280 -4.93 -18.44 1.00
N VAL A 281 -3.77 -17.82 0.92
CA VAL A 281 -3.36 -16.73 1.79
C VAL A 281 -2.34 -15.80 1.11
N GLY A 282 -2.42 -14.52 1.43
CA GLY A 282 -1.41 -13.51 1.07
C GLY A 282 -1.28 -12.48 2.18
N ILE A 283 -0.17 -11.76 2.24
CA ILE A 283 0.04 -10.69 3.24
C ILE A 283 -0.17 -9.33 2.58
N GLY A 284 -0.99 -8.50 3.22
CA GLY A 284 -1.34 -7.19 2.71
C GLY A 284 -1.99 -6.30 3.75
N ILE A 285 -2.66 -5.26 3.30
CA ILE A 285 -3.33 -4.28 4.14
C ILE A 285 -4.82 -4.59 4.31
N GLU A 286 -5.39 -4.25 5.46
CA GLU A 286 -6.80 -4.51 5.78
C GLU A 286 -7.77 -3.92 4.76
N ALA A 287 -7.51 -2.72 4.26
CA ALA A 287 -8.35 -2.10 3.24
C ALA A 287 -8.41 -2.90 1.93
N ALA A 288 -7.32 -3.59 1.55
CA ALA A 288 -7.33 -4.45 0.38
C ALA A 288 -8.17 -5.72 0.63
N ALA A 289 -8.06 -6.33 1.83
CA ALA A 289 -8.91 -7.44 2.22
C ALA A 289 -10.40 -7.05 2.18
N ALA A 290 -10.75 -5.91 2.78
CA ALA A 290 -12.12 -5.40 2.81
C ALA A 290 -12.69 -5.15 1.41
N GLN A 291 -11.88 -4.61 0.49
CA GLN A 291 -12.33 -4.35 -0.89
C GLN A 291 -12.70 -5.62 -1.66
N PHE A 292 -12.05 -6.74 -1.34
CA PHE A 292 -12.28 -8.04 -1.97
C PHE A 292 -13.16 -8.98 -1.13
N GLY A 293 -13.70 -8.53 0.00
CA GLY A 293 -14.56 -9.34 0.89
C GLY A 293 -13.80 -10.51 1.52
N LEU A 294 -12.50 -10.36 1.75
CA LEU A 294 -11.65 -11.35 2.40
C LEU A 294 -11.66 -11.19 3.92
N ASP A 295 -11.48 -12.30 4.64
CA ASP A 295 -11.17 -12.24 6.06
C ASP A 295 -9.73 -11.77 6.28
N PHE A 296 -9.52 -11.04 7.39
CA PHE A 296 -8.25 -10.42 7.71
C PHE A 296 -7.74 -10.84 9.08
N ILE A 297 -6.53 -11.40 9.12
CA ILE A 297 -5.84 -11.80 10.35
C ILE A 297 -4.71 -10.82 10.59
N PRO A 298 -4.83 -9.92 11.59
CA PRO A 298 -3.84 -8.86 11.80
C PRO A 298 -2.49 -9.43 12.25
N LEU A 299 -1.40 -8.94 11.68
CA LEU A 299 -0.01 -9.27 12.06
C LEU A 299 0.71 -8.09 12.73
N GLY A 300 0.33 -6.85 12.38
CA GLY A 300 0.98 -5.67 12.93
C GLY A 300 0.49 -4.37 12.31
N ARG A 301 1.23 -3.32 12.60
CA ARG A 301 1.03 -1.99 12.01
C ARG A 301 2.29 -1.51 11.32
N GLU A 302 2.11 -0.72 10.29
CA GLU A 302 3.18 -0.02 9.59
C GLU A 302 2.97 1.49 9.72
N GLN A 303 4.04 2.22 9.93
CA GLN A 303 4.07 3.67 9.78
C GLN A 303 4.49 4.02 8.35
N TYR A 304 3.72 4.85 7.69
CA TYR A 304 4.04 5.40 6.38
C TYR A 304 4.62 6.80 6.54
N TYR A 305 5.79 7.02 5.96
CA TYR A 305 6.48 8.30 5.94
C TYR A 305 6.71 8.78 4.51
N PHE A 306 6.75 10.11 4.34
CA PHE A 306 7.42 10.73 3.21
C PHE A 306 8.78 11.22 3.66
N ALA A 307 9.85 10.70 3.06
CA ALA A 307 11.20 11.24 3.24
C ALA A 307 11.42 12.40 2.27
N CYS A 308 12.19 13.41 2.70
CA CYS A 308 12.66 14.50 1.85
C CYS A 308 14.04 14.99 2.30
N LEU A 309 14.71 15.74 1.45
CA LEU A 309 15.87 16.54 1.88
C LEU A 309 15.40 17.64 2.83
N LYS A 310 16.22 17.95 3.83
CA LYS A 310 15.88 18.96 4.85
C LYS A 310 15.51 20.31 4.21
N GLU A 311 16.22 20.72 3.20
CA GLU A 311 16.04 21.97 2.46
C GLU A 311 14.71 22.03 1.68
N MET A 312 14.11 20.89 1.36
CA MET A 312 12.83 20.82 0.64
C MET A 312 11.62 21.08 1.54
N LEU A 313 11.76 21.04 2.87
CA LEU A 313 10.66 21.21 3.81
C LEU A 313 9.93 22.54 3.69
N ASP A 314 10.65 23.58 3.30
CA ASP A 314 10.15 24.96 3.22
C ASP A 314 9.77 25.37 1.79
N THR A 315 9.84 24.44 0.84
CA THR A 315 9.32 24.67 -0.52
C THR A 315 7.79 24.79 -0.51
N PRO A 316 7.20 25.68 -1.33
CA PRO A 316 5.75 25.92 -1.34
C PRO A 316 4.93 24.62 -1.50
N ALA A 317 5.33 23.74 -2.39
CA ALA A 317 4.65 22.46 -2.61
C ALA A 317 4.63 21.56 -1.37
N VAL A 318 5.75 21.45 -0.65
CA VAL A 318 5.85 20.61 0.57
C VAL A 318 5.13 21.24 1.74
N VAL A 319 5.18 22.58 1.89
CA VAL A 319 4.42 23.31 2.92
C VAL A 319 2.92 23.08 2.71
N ARG A 320 2.42 23.27 1.47
CA ARG A 320 1.00 23.04 1.14
C ARG A 320 0.55 21.61 1.39
N LEU A 321 1.36 20.61 0.99
CA LEU A 321 1.07 19.22 1.30
C LEU A 321 0.91 19.01 2.81
N ARG A 322 1.83 19.53 3.62
CA ARG A 322 1.79 19.36 5.09
C ARG A 322 0.57 20.03 5.72
N GLU A 323 0.15 21.19 5.21
CA GLU A 323 -1.08 21.86 5.62
C GLU A 323 -2.31 21.00 5.27
N LEU A 324 -2.39 20.49 4.04
CA LEU A 324 -3.47 19.63 3.58
C LEU A 324 -3.59 18.37 4.45
N LEU A 325 -2.48 17.71 4.75
CA LEU A 325 -2.46 16.51 5.57
C LEU A 325 -2.93 16.73 7.04
N ARG A 326 -3.02 17.99 7.49
CA ARG A 326 -3.54 18.36 8.82
C ARG A 326 -4.99 18.79 8.81
N GLN A 327 -5.59 18.97 7.62
CA GLN A 327 -6.99 19.39 7.50
C GLN A 327 -7.91 18.31 8.06
N GLN A 328 -8.97 18.76 8.74
CA GLN A 328 -9.97 17.85 9.33
C GLN A 328 -10.60 16.93 8.29
N GLN A 329 -10.89 17.44 7.10
CA GLN A 329 -11.45 16.66 5.99
C GLN A 329 -10.54 15.51 5.57
N TRP A 330 -9.22 15.72 5.53
CA TRP A 330 -8.25 14.66 5.26
C TRP A 330 -8.25 13.60 6.35
N LEU A 331 -8.21 14.03 7.62
CA LEU A 331 -8.20 13.10 8.76
C LEU A 331 -9.44 12.22 8.78
N GLU A 332 -10.62 12.79 8.53
CA GLU A 332 -11.89 12.07 8.43
C GLU A 332 -11.91 11.10 7.24
N ALA A 333 -11.40 11.53 6.08
CA ALA A 333 -11.34 10.67 4.90
C ALA A 333 -10.49 9.41 5.14
N ILE A 334 -9.39 9.54 5.87
CA ILE A 334 -8.52 8.41 6.23
C ILE A 334 -9.15 7.56 7.34
N ALA A 335 -9.80 8.16 8.33
CA ALA A 335 -10.48 7.43 9.41
C ALA A 335 -11.56 6.49 8.89
N ASN A 336 -12.18 6.78 7.75
CA ASN A 336 -13.17 5.95 7.08
C ASN A 336 -12.57 4.80 6.26
N MET A 337 -11.24 4.70 6.16
CA MET A 337 -10.58 3.61 5.45
C MET A 337 -10.24 2.47 6.41
N PRO A 338 -10.61 1.20 6.13
CA PRO A 338 -10.31 0.08 7.02
C PRO A 338 -8.82 -0.04 7.33
N GLY A 339 -8.50 -0.04 8.62
CA GLY A 339 -7.14 -0.22 9.11
C GLY A 339 -6.19 0.97 8.96
N TYR A 340 -6.66 2.12 8.48
CA TYR A 340 -5.85 3.33 8.35
C TYR A 340 -6.09 4.31 9.50
N HIS A 341 -5.03 5.01 9.90
CA HIS A 341 -5.09 6.08 10.90
C HIS A 341 -4.12 7.21 10.51
N ALA A 342 -4.59 8.46 10.54
CA ALA A 342 -3.82 9.63 10.14
C ALA A 342 -3.32 10.46 11.34
N GLN A 343 -3.08 9.81 12.49
CA GLN A 343 -2.54 10.50 13.67
C GLN A 343 -1.17 11.12 13.35
N SER A 344 -0.99 12.40 13.70
CA SER A 344 0.24 13.17 13.42
C SER A 344 0.55 13.36 11.92
N SER A 345 -0.43 13.20 11.03
CA SER A 345 -0.27 13.42 9.60
C SER A 345 0.22 14.86 9.31
N GLY A 346 1.20 15.01 8.40
CA GLY A 346 1.81 16.31 8.07
C GLY A 346 2.84 16.83 9.08
N GLU A 347 3.08 16.13 10.21
CA GLU A 347 4.13 16.49 11.15
C GLU A 347 5.50 16.07 10.66
N VAL A 348 6.51 16.92 10.93
CA VAL A 348 7.90 16.65 10.57
C VAL A 348 8.62 15.96 11.72
N ALA A 349 9.27 14.84 11.42
CA ALA A 349 10.09 14.11 12.36
C ALA A 349 11.56 14.04 11.91
N ALA A 350 12.47 14.13 12.86
CA ALA A 350 13.86 13.78 12.63
C ALA A 350 14.01 12.26 12.51
N LEU A 351 14.90 11.77 11.63
CA LEU A 351 15.17 10.34 11.46
C LEU A 351 15.46 9.65 12.80
N ARG A 352 16.21 10.29 13.70
CA ARG A 352 16.56 9.75 15.01
C ARG A 352 15.34 9.57 15.93
N LYS A 353 14.33 10.44 15.81
CA LYS A 353 13.08 10.36 16.58
C LYS A 353 12.17 9.28 16.03
N ALA A 354 12.04 9.24 14.71
CA ALA A 354 11.12 8.34 14.00
C ALA A 354 11.67 6.89 13.87
N LEU A 355 13.00 6.75 13.69
CA LEU A 355 13.66 5.49 13.41
C LEU A 355 14.76 5.24 14.45
N PRO A 356 14.54 4.36 15.43
CA PRO A 356 15.48 4.13 16.55
C PRO A 356 16.84 3.59 16.11
N TRP A 357 16.95 3.14 14.86
CA TRP A 357 18.23 2.68 14.27
C TRP A 357 19.31 3.76 14.21
N TYR A 358 18.93 5.03 14.31
CA TYR A 358 19.80 6.19 14.27
C TYR A 358 20.10 6.76 15.67
N ALA A 359 19.62 6.11 16.75
CA ALA A 359 20.02 6.49 18.10
C ALA A 359 21.51 6.25 18.29
N PHE A 360 22.22 7.24 18.85
CA PHE A 360 23.60 7.04 19.26
C PHE A 360 23.63 6.02 20.40
N ARG A 361 24.46 4.98 20.30
CA ARG A 361 24.97 4.32 21.51
C ARG A 361 25.77 5.38 22.24
N LYS A 362 25.39 5.74 23.49
CA LYS A 362 26.32 6.44 24.37
C LYS A 362 27.61 5.63 24.38
N PRO A 363 28.81 6.26 24.21
CA PRO A 363 30.04 5.54 24.44
C PRO A 363 29.92 4.89 25.83
N ARG A 364 30.22 3.59 25.94
CA ARG A 364 30.39 2.96 27.23
C ARG A 364 31.40 3.85 27.93
N GLY A 365 31.01 4.45 29.08
CA GLY A 365 31.84 5.30 29.85
C GLY A 365 33.17 4.60 30.04
N SER A 366 34.27 5.26 29.71
CA SER A 366 35.62 4.85 30.11
C SER A 366 35.53 4.58 31.61
N VAL A 367 35.73 3.34 32.00
CA VAL A 367 35.95 2.97 33.38
C VAL A 367 37.09 3.88 33.84
N GLY A 368 36.81 4.77 34.77
CA GLY A 368 37.78 5.70 35.29
C GLY A 368 39.02 4.92 35.73
N ALA A 369 40.17 5.26 35.17
CA ALA A 369 41.44 4.82 35.67
C ALA A 369 41.51 5.26 37.12
N GLY A 370 41.53 4.29 38.02
CA GLY A 370 41.74 4.53 39.45
C GLY A 370 43.05 5.27 39.65
N GLY A 371 42.98 6.49 40.16
CA GLY A 371 44.15 7.19 40.65
C GLY A 371 44.77 6.40 41.82
N PRO A 372 46.08 6.47 41.98
CA PRO A 372 46.77 5.75 43.06
C PRO A 372 46.36 6.28 44.43
N ALA A 373 46.12 5.37 45.37
CA ALA A 373 45.88 5.66 46.79
C ALA A 373 47.03 6.46 47.39
N ALA A 374 46.72 7.62 47.92
CA ALA A 374 47.67 8.37 48.77
C ALA A 374 47.88 7.60 50.07
N ASN A 375 49.10 7.30 50.29
CA ASN A 375 49.64 6.66 51.54
C ASN A 375 49.63 7.70 52.63
N ASP A 376 48.74 7.65 53.61
CA ASP A 376 48.82 8.43 54.86
C ASP A 376 49.91 7.86 55.77
N ALA A 377 51.03 8.58 55.81
CA ALA A 377 52.08 8.35 56.78
C ALA A 377 51.61 8.94 58.09
N GLN A 378 51.45 8.10 59.12
CA GLN A 378 51.33 8.44 60.53
C GLN A 378 52.61 9.10 61.01
N ALA A 379 52.51 10.28 61.58
CA ALA A 379 53.52 10.91 62.39
C ALA A 379 53.27 10.57 63.88
N PRO A 380 54.32 10.32 64.68
CA PRO A 380 54.16 9.89 66.07
C PRO A 380 53.94 11.08 67.02
N ALA A 381 53.15 10.85 68.07
CA ALA A 381 52.93 11.75 69.17
C ALA A 381 54.16 11.79 70.08
N VAL A 382 54.60 12.97 70.49
CA VAL A 382 55.51 13.20 71.63
C VAL A 382 54.82 14.17 72.58
N GLN A 383 54.65 13.67 73.80
CA GLN A 383 54.35 14.31 75.13
C GLN A 383 53.05 15.11 75.27
#